data_4228207e07e275bfcdf7dd0658ec2402
#
_entry.id   4228207e07e275bfcdf7dd0658ec2402
#
_cell.length_a   1.000
_cell.length_b   1.000
_cell.length_c   1.000
_cell.angle_alpha   90.00
_cell.angle_beta   90.00
_cell.angle_gamma   90.00
#
_symmetry.space_group_name_H-M   'P 1'
#
loop_
_entity.id
_entity.type
_entity.pdbx_description
1 polymer ?
#
loop_
_entity_poly.entity_id
_entity_poly.type
_entity_poly.pdbx_seq_one_letter_code
_entity_poly.pdbx_strand_id
1 'polypeptide(L)'
;KNVILGLSGGVDSSVAAGLLSRSVGKQLTCVFVDQGLMRKNEGDFVEKTFTSLFDMNFVRVNCADRFLSALKGVTDPEQKRKIIGTEFFNVFWDEIRKQQDKGFFAQGTIYPDVIESCSVNGPSATIKSHHNVGGLPEKMNLKVVEPLRLLFKDEVRRVGRSLGISEQLIGRHPFPGPGLAIRILGDITPEKVGILQDVDKIYIDALRDAGLYDKVWQAGAI
;
A
#
# COMPACT_ATOMS: atom_id res chain seq x y z
N LYS A 1 12.60 21.45 -1.22
CA LYS A 1 12.65 20.39 -0.18
C LYS A 1 11.99 19.14 -0.72
N ASN A 2 12.60 17.99 -0.52
CA ASN A 2 12.11 16.74 -1.04
C ASN A 2 10.88 16.23 -0.26
N VAL A 3 10.00 15.53 -0.98
CA VAL A 3 8.82 14.85 -0.44
C VAL A 3 9.03 13.35 -0.59
N ILE A 4 8.79 12.60 0.46
CA ILE A 4 8.87 11.13 0.45
C ILE A 4 7.47 10.58 0.68
N LEU A 5 7.04 9.65 -0.16
CA LEU A 5 5.75 8.98 -0.07
C LEU A 5 5.94 7.46 -0.04
N GLY A 6 5.31 6.79 0.93
CA GLY A 6 5.15 5.35 0.90
C GLY A 6 4.07 4.95 -0.11
N LEU A 7 4.46 4.22 -1.15
CA LEU A 7 3.55 3.75 -2.18
C LEU A 7 3.20 2.28 -1.90
N SER A 8 1.94 2.02 -1.55
CA SER A 8 1.45 0.66 -1.26
C SER A 8 0.87 -0.06 -2.48
N GLY A 9 0.77 0.62 -3.64
CA GLY A 9 0.02 0.13 -4.79
C GLY A 9 -1.50 0.21 -4.63
N GLY A 10 -2.00 0.67 -3.48
CA GLY A 10 -3.42 0.95 -3.26
C GLY A 10 -3.86 2.27 -3.89
N VAL A 11 -5.19 2.45 -4.06
CA VAL A 11 -5.78 3.62 -4.74
C VAL A 11 -5.32 4.93 -4.11
N ASP A 12 -5.36 5.04 -2.79
CA ASP A 12 -5.11 6.30 -2.08
C ASP A 12 -3.66 6.76 -2.23
N SER A 13 -2.71 5.87 -1.97
CA SER A 13 -1.28 6.17 -2.17
C SER A 13 -0.96 6.47 -3.63
N SER A 14 -1.66 5.82 -4.57
CA SER A 14 -1.50 6.06 -6.00
C SER A 14 -1.98 7.44 -6.42
N VAL A 15 -3.13 7.87 -5.93
CA VAL A 15 -3.68 9.20 -6.22
C VAL A 15 -2.86 10.29 -5.55
N ALA A 16 -2.40 10.06 -4.31
CA ALA A 16 -1.48 10.96 -3.62
C ALA A 16 -0.16 11.13 -4.40
N ALA A 17 0.42 10.03 -4.91
CA ALA A 17 1.60 10.08 -5.76
C ALA A 17 1.39 10.90 -7.03
N GLY A 18 0.27 10.70 -7.72
CA GLY A 18 -0.08 11.44 -8.92
C GLY A 18 -0.25 12.96 -8.68
N LEU A 19 -0.92 13.34 -7.60
CA LEU A 19 -1.07 14.76 -7.22
C LEU A 19 0.28 15.40 -6.89
N LEU A 20 1.08 14.73 -6.07
CA LEU A 20 2.38 15.22 -5.66
C LEU A 20 3.37 15.28 -6.82
N SER A 21 3.37 14.29 -7.71
CA SER A 21 4.22 14.32 -8.90
C SER A 21 3.92 15.53 -9.78
N ARG A 22 2.64 15.86 -10.00
CA ARG A 22 2.26 17.08 -10.75
C ARG A 22 2.62 18.38 -10.03
N SER A 23 2.70 18.35 -8.71
CA SER A 23 2.98 19.55 -7.91
C SER A 23 4.47 19.83 -7.74
N VAL A 24 5.29 18.79 -7.54
CA VAL A 24 6.72 18.92 -7.18
C VAL A 24 7.67 18.13 -8.07
N GLY A 25 7.16 17.35 -9.03
CA GLY A 25 7.97 16.62 -9.99
C GLY A 25 8.99 15.71 -9.32
N LYS A 26 10.23 15.75 -9.76
CA LYS A 26 11.34 14.95 -9.23
C LYS A 26 11.79 15.25 -7.80
N GLN A 27 11.18 16.24 -7.14
CA GLN A 27 11.34 16.38 -5.69
C GLN A 27 10.53 15.33 -4.92
N LEU A 28 9.61 14.61 -5.59
CA LEU A 28 8.90 13.46 -5.02
C LEU A 28 9.72 12.19 -5.19
N THR A 29 9.94 11.49 -4.09
CA THR A 29 10.44 10.11 -4.07
C THR A 29 9.36 9.19 -3.53
N CYS A 30 8.88 8.27 -4.38
CA CYS A 30 7.95 7.21 -3.99
C CYS A 30 8.71 5.94 -3.65
N VAL A 31 8.55 5.45 -2.45
CA VAL A 31 9.16 4.19 -1.99
C VAL A 31 8.11 3.10 -1.99
N PHE A 32 8.30 2.11 -2.84
CA PHE A 32 7.45 0.92 -2.96
C PHE A 32 8.16 -0.27 -2.32
N VAL A 33 7.59 -0.79 -1.24
CA VAL A 33 8.13 -1.97 -0.54
C VAL A 33 7.49 -3.23 -1.10
N ASP A 34 8.26 -3.99 -1.86
CA ASP A 34 7.85 -5.28 -2.39
C ASP A 34 8.21 -6.37 -1.38
N GLN A 35 7.20 -6.72 -0.61
CA GLN A 35 7.31 -7.71 0.48
C GLN A 35 7.16 -9.17 0.01
N GLY A 36 6.99 -9.41 -1.30
CA GLY A 36 6.78 -10.75 -1.85
C GLY A 36 5.40 -11.37 -1.57
N LEU A 37 4.52 -10.67 -0.85
CA LEU A 37 3.18 -11.13 -0.45
C LEU A 37 2.07 -10.43 -1.25
N MET A 38 2.42 -9.80 -2.35
CA MET A 38 1.50 -9.15 -3.26
C MET A 38 0.93 -10.14 -4.28
N ARG A 39 -0.07 -9.72 -5.05
CA ARG A 39 -0.57 -10.51 -6.18
C ARG A 39 0.50 -10.75 -7.22
N LYS A 40 0.32 -11.77 -8.03
CA LYS A 40 1.27 -12.14 -9.10
C LYS A 40 1.56 -10.95 -10.01
N ASN A 41 2.85 -10.67 -10.23
CA ASN A 41 3.37 -9.58 -11.07
C ASN A 41 2.92 -8.15 -10.65
N GLU A 42 2.39 -7.98 -9.43
CA GLU A 42 1.87 -6.69 -8.99
C GLU A 42 2.98 -5.65 -8.83
N GLY A 43 4.13 -6.02 -8.29
CA GLY A 43 5.28 -5.13 -8.14
C GLY A 43 5.74 -4.55 -9.47
N ASP A 44 5.87 -5.40 -10.49
CA ASP A 44 6.27 -4.98 -11.85
C ASP A 44 5.22 -4.08 -12.50
N PHE A 45 3.94 -4.41 -12.30
CA PHE A 45 2.83 -3.60 -12.80
C PHE A 45 2.82 -2.19 -12.17
N VAL A 46 3.01 -2.10 -10.85
CA VAL A 46 3.07 -0.82 -10.13
C VAL A 46 4.26 0.00 -10.63
N GLU A 47 5.46 -0.57 -10.63
CA GLU A 47 6.67 0.11 -11.08
C GLU A 47 6.52 0.64 -12.51
N LYS A 48 6.14 -0.21 -13.47
CA LYS A 48 5.94 0.17 -14.86
C LYS A 48 4.90 1.29 -15.01
N THR A 49 3.78 1.18 -14.29
CA THR A 49 2.70 2.17 -14.38
C THR A 49 3.14 3.53 -13.88
N PHE A 50 3.76 3.57 -12.71
CA PHE A 50 4.15 4.85 -12.10
C PHE A 50 5.30 5.53 -12.82
N THR A 51 6.31 4.77 -13.24
CA THR A 51 7.47 5.32 -13.99
C THR A 51 7.10 5.80 -15.39
N SER A 52 6.02 5.27 -15.98
CA SER A 52 5.53 5.72 -17.29
C SER A 52 4.59 6.93 -17.24
N LEU A 53 3.83 7.09 -16.15
CA LEU A 53 2.79 8.12 -16.04
C LEU A 53 3.29 9.40 -15.36
N PHE A 54 4.26 9.31 -14.47
CA PHE A 54 4.62 10.41 -13.58
C PHE A 54 6.12 10.70 -13.57
N ASP A 55 6.45 11.99 -13.59
CA ASP A 55 7.82 12.47 -13.44
C ASP A 55 8.19 12.57 -11.95
N MET A 56 8.67 11.44 -11.38
CA MET A 56 9.05 11.32 -9.99
C MET A 56 10.23 10.35 -9.83
N ASN A 57 10.84 10.30 -8.66
CA ASN A 57 11.80 9.25 -8.32
C ASN A 57 11.02 8.05 -7.76
N PHE A 58 11.21 6.88 -8.37
CA PHE A 58 10.62 5.63 -7.92
C PHE A 58 11.69 4.71 -7.36
N VAL A 59 11.50 4.26 -6.12
CA VAL A 59 12.40 3.33 -5.44
C VAL A 59 11.62 2.07 -5.08
N ARG A 60 11.93 0.94 -5.75
CA ARG A 60 11.40 -0.38 -5.37
C ARG A 60 12.39 -1.07 -4.46
N VAL A 61 11.93 -1.49 -3.30
CA VAL A 61 12.70 -2.24 -2.31
C VAL A 61 12.21 -3.68 -2.31
N ASN A 62 12.95 -4.58 -2.96
CA ASN A 62 12.67 -6.00 -2.93
C ASN A 62 13.17 -6.61 -1.61
N CYS A 63 12.25 -7.05 -0.76
CA CYS A 63 12.56 -7.56 0.57
C CYS A 63 11.72 -8.80 0.96
N ALA A 64 11.29 -9.59 -0.04
CA ALA A 64 10.49 -10.80 0.15
C ALA A 64 11.10 -11.75 1.19
N ASP A 65 12.40 -12.03 1.10
CA ASP A 65 13.10 -12.94 2.02
C ASP A 65 13.06 -12.47 3.47
N ARG A 66 13.11 -11.16 3.69
CA ARG A 66 13.04 -10.55 5.02
C ARG A 66 11.66 -10.81 5.64
N PHE A 67 10.57 -10.58 4.89
CA PHE A 67 9.21 -10.81 5.37
C PHE A 67 8.92 -12.29 5.55
N LEU A 68 9.30 -13.14 4.62
CA LEU A 68 9.12 -14.60 4.73
C LEU A 68 9.87 -15.18 5.92
N SER A 69 11.09 -14.70 6.19
CA SER A 69 11.88 -15.12 7.35
C SER A 69 11.21 -14.71 8.66
N ALA A 70 10.70 -13.48 8.75
CA ALA A 70 10.02 -12.99 9.95
C ALA A 70 8.68 -13.70 10.21
N LEU A 71 8.03 -14.23 9.17
CA LEU A 71 6.74 -14.93 9.24
C LEU A 71 6.88 -16.46 9.42
N LYS A 72 8.10 -16.97 9.45
CA LYS A 72 8.34 -18.43 9.55
C LYS A 72 7.70 -19.01 10.82
N GLY A 73 6.80 -20.00 10.64
CA GLY A 73 6.09 -20.68 11.72
C GLY A 73 4.97 -19.86 12.37
N VAL A 74 4.67 -18.65 11.86
CA VAL A 74 3.58 -17.81 12.37
C VAL A 74 2.27 -18.22 11.71
N THR A 75 1.32 -18.69 12.50
CA THR A 75 0.01 -19.17 12.02
C THR A 75 -1.14 -18.21 12.32
N ASP A 76 -1.06 -17.47 13.41
CA ASP A 76 -2.10 -16.55 13.86
C ASP A 76 -2.18 -15.30 12.95
N PRO A 77 -3.37 -14.97 12.40
CA PRO A 77 -3.52 -13.86 11.45
C PRO A 77 -3.19 -12.49 12.05
N GLU A 78 -3.44 -12.28 13.34
CA GLU A 78 -3.15 -11.00 13.98
C GLU A 78 -1.65 -10.82 14.24
N GLN A 79 -0.95 -11.89 14.60
CA GLN A 79 0.50 -11.89 14.69
C GLN A 79 1.13 -11.63 13.31
N LYS A 80 0.61 -12.26 12.23
CA LYS A 80 1.06 -11.97 10.86
C LYS A 80 0.93 -10.48 10.53
N ARG A 81 -0.22 -9.86 10.83
CA ARG A 81 -0.43 -8.42 10.61
C ARG A 81 0.59 -7.56 11.35
N LYS A 82 0.83 -7.84 12.61
CA LYS A 82 1.77 -7.09 13.45
C LYS A 82 3.20 -7.19 12.92
N ILE A 83 3.64 -8.40 12.60
CA ILE A 83 5.00 -8.66 12.06
C ILE A 83 5.17 -7.92 10.73
N ILE A 84 4.22 -8.07 9.80
CA ILE A 84 4.29 -7.41 8.49
C ILE A 84 4.30 -5.89 8.64
N GLY A 85 3.44 -5.35 9.50
CA GLY A 85 3.42 -3.90 9.79
C GLY A 85 4.74 -3.39 10.34
N THR A 86 5.34 -4.12 11.28
CA THR A 86 6.65 -3.78 11.87
C THR A 86 7.77 -3.84 10.84
N GLU A 87 7.83 -4.92 10.05
CA GLU A 87 8.87 -5.06 9.02
C GLU A 87 8.71 -4.04 7.90
N PHE A 88 7.48 -3.74 7.48
CA PHE A 88 7.22 -2.67 6.52
C PHE A 88 7.74 -1.32 7.01
N PHE A 89 7.44 -1.00 8.27
CA PHE A 89 7.96 0.20 8.92
C PHE A 89 9.49 0.24 8.88
N ASN A 90 10.16 -0.84 9.29
CA ASN A 90 11.60 -0.92 9.36
C ASN A 90 12.26 -0.72 7.98
N VAL A 91 11.75 -1.43 6.96
CA VAL A 91 12.24 -1.31 5.57
C VAL A 91 12.05 0.12 5.05
N PHE A 92 10.87 0.67 5.24
CA PHE A 92 10.58 2.03 4.81
C PHE A 92 11.45 3.07 5.52
N TRP A 93 11.66 2.90 6.82
CA TRP A 93 12.56 3.73 7.62
C TRP A 93 14.00 3.68 7.12
N ASP A 94 14.51 2.49 6.82
CA ASP A 94 15.86 2.32 6.29
C ASP A 94 16.04 3.07 4.96
N GLU A 95 15.03 3.04 4.07
CA GLU A 95 15.05 3.78 2.81
C GLU A 95 15.01 5.30 3.01
N ILE A 96 14.17 5.78 3.92
CA ILE A 96 14.11 7.21 4.23
C ILE A 96 15.45 7.71 4.78
N ARG A 97 16.14 6.92 5.59
CA ARG A 97 17.46 7.30 6.15
C ARG A 97 18.52 7.55 5.08
N LYS A 98 18.44 6.87 3.94
CA LYS A 98 19.36 7.06 2.82
C LYS A 98 19.18 8.40 2.11
N GLN A 99 18.04 9.06 2.27
CA GLN A 99 17.76 10.34 1.63
C GLN A 99 18.46 11.47 2.40
N GLN A 100 19.29 12.24 1.70
CA GLN A 100 20.12 13.29 2.32
C GLN A 100 19.33 14.56 2.64
N ASP A 101 18.38 14.95 1.78
CA ASP A 101 17.60 16.19 1.93
C ASP A 101 16.13 15.87 2.20
N LYS A 102 15.79 15.73 3.48
CA LYS A 102 14.45 15.38 3.94
C LYS A 102 13.67 16.66 4.23
N GLY A 103 12.48 16.78 3.65
CA GLY A 103 11.61 17.93 3.89
C GLY A 103 10.25 17.53 4.43
N PHE A 104 9.56 16.66 3.69
CA PHE A 104 8.18 16.29 3.97
C PHE A 104 7.99 14.78 3.83
N PHE A 105 7.12 14.24 4.68
CA PHE A 105 6.59 12.89 4.56
C PHE A 105 5.14 12.96 4.08
N ALA A 106 4.83 12.34 2.97
CA ALA A 106 3.48 12.32 2.42
C ALA A 106 2.77 11.01 2.75
N GLN A 107 1.49 11.10 3.03
CA GLN A 107 0.60 9.96 3.30
C GLN A 107 -0.66 10.05 2.46
N GLY A 108 -1.17 8.89 2.06
CA GLY A 108 -2.44 8.76 1.35
C GLY A 108 -3.65 8.68 2.29
N THR A 109 -3.61 9.33 3.45
CA THR A 109 -4.72 9.39 4.41
C THR A 109 -5.94 10.02 3.76
N ILE A 110 -7.10 9.41 3.92
CA ILE A 110 -8.39 9.90 3.44
C ILE A 110 -9.32 10.24 4.62
N TYR A 111 -10.43 10.91 4.36
CA TYR A 111 -11.33 11.39 5.42
C TYR A 111 -11.89 10.28 6.32
N PRO A 112 -12.31 9.10 5.80
CA PRO A 112 -12.69 7.97 6.66
C PRO A 112 -11.60 7.54 7.65
N ASP A 113 -10.31 7.54 7.25
CA ASP A 113 -9.21 7.18 8.17
C ASP A 113 -9.09 8.18 9.32
N VAL A 114 -9.37 9.46 9.05
CA VAL A 114 -9.37 10.52 10.08
C VAL A 114 -10.49 10.30 11.09
N ILE A 115 -11.71 9.99 10.63
CA ILE A 115 -12.86 9.75 11.51
C ILE A 115 -12.63 8.50 12.38
N GLU A 116 -12.13 7.43 11.78
CA GLU A 116 -11.88 6.17 12.47
C GLU A 116 -10.72 6.25 13.48
N SER A 117 -9.77 7.18 13.27
CA SER A 117 -8.67 7.43 14.21
C SER A 117 -9.08 8.31 15.40
N CYS A 118 -10.17 9.07 15.28
CA CYS A 118 -10.75 9.82 16.38
C CYS A 118 -11.61 8.86 17.22
N SER A 119 -11.04 8.25 18.26
CA SER A 119 -11.79 7.42 19.19
C SER A 119 -12.85 8.27 19.93
N VAL A 120 -14.10 8.10 19.55
CA VAL A 120 -15.24 8.60 20.32
C VAL A 120 -15.41 7.65 21.51
N ASN A 121 -15.01 8.11 22.70
CA ASN A 121 -15.28 7.57 24.02
C ASN A 121 -15.82 6.12 24.11
N GLY A 122 -14.92 5.16 24.35
CA GLY A 122 -15.28 3.79 24.68
C GLY A 122 -14.05 2.85 24.68
N PRO A 123 -14.10 1.70 25.37
CA PRO A 123 -13.00 0.75 25.42
C PRO A 123 -12.80 -0.07 24.13
N SER A 124 -13.41 0.33 23.03
CA SER A 124 -13.12 -0.23 21.71
C SER A 124 -11.75 0.26 21.29
N ALA A 125 -10.79 -0.63 21.45
CA ALA A 125 -9.41 -0.47 21.01
C ALA A 125 -9.37 0.15 19.60
N THR A 126 -8.46 1.09 19.44
CA THR A 126 -8.01 1.70 18.18
C THR A 126 -7.83 0.61 17.12
N ILE A 127 -8.86 0.36 16.30
CA ILE A 127 -8.91 -0.77 15.35
C ILE A 127 -7.93 -0.56 14.17
N LYS A 128 -7.39 0.65 13.99
CA LYS A 128 -6.50 0.96 12.87
C LYS A 128 -5.23 1.71 13.26
N SER A 129 -4.39 1.10 14.09
CA SER A 129 -2.99 1.52 14.23
C SER A 129 -2.12 1.18 12.98
N HIS A 130 -2.69 0.50 11.99
CA HIS A 130 -1.93 -0.12 10.89
C HIS A 130 -1.83 0.71 9.62
N HIS A 131 -2.65 1.75 9.44
CA HIS A 131 -2.57 2.66 8.29
C HIS A 131 -1.74 3.92 8.57
N ASN A 132 -1.59 4.29 9.81
CA ASN A 132 -0.67 5.35 10.20
C ASN A 132 0.66 4.71 10.57
N VAL A 133 1.70 5.09 9.87
CA VAL A 133 3.09 4.87 10.27
C VAL A 133 3.34 5.78 11.49
N GLY A 134 2.52 5.56 12.55
CA GLY A 134 2.45 6.40 13.73
C GLY A 134 3.82 6.52 14.40
N GLY A 135 4.25 7.74 14.64
CA GLY A 135 5.54 8.05 15.24
C GLY A 135 6.72 8.15 14.26
N LEU A 136 6.54 7.82 12.97
CA LEU A 136 7.58 7.99 11.96
C LEU A 136 7.93 9.46 11.73
N PRO A 137 6.95 10.37 11.52
CA PRO A 137 7.23 11.80 11.34
C PRO A 137 7.92 12.42 12.55
N GLU A 138 7.51 12.05 13.76
CA GLU A 138 8.08 12.58 15.01
C GLU A 138 9.54 12.15 15.18
N LYS A 139 9.84 10.85 14.98
CA LYS A 139 11.21 10.32 15.05
C LYS A 139 12.14 10.93 14.00
N MET A 140 11.59 11.38 12.87
CA MET A 140 12.36 11.91 11.74
C MET A 140 12.42 13.42 11.70
N ASN A 141 11.65 14.11 12.52
CA ASN A 141 11.47 15.57 12.43
C ASN A 141 11.01 16.02 11.03
N LEU A 142 10.12 15.23 10.39
CA LEU A 142 9.53 15.51 9.09
C LEU A 142 8.13 16.12 9.24
N LYS A 143 7.83 17.09 8.39
CA LYS A 143 6.47 17.60 8.28
C LYS A 143 5.60 16.65 7.45
N VAL A 144 4.42 16.32 7.97
CA VAL A 144 3.46 15.46 7.27
C VAL A 144 2.64 16.26 6.25
N VAL A 145 2.45 15.68 5.07
CA VAL A 145 1.57 16.18 4.01
C VAL A 145 0.55 15.09 3.65
N GLU A 146 -0.72 15.41 3.78
CA GLU A 146 -1.84 14.49 3.52
C GLU A 146 -2.78 15.11 2.47
N PRO A 147 -2.47 14.99 1.18
CA PRO A 147 -3.20 15.70 0.12
C PRO A 147 -4.66 15.25 -0.04
N LEU A 148 -5.01 14.06 0.47
CA LEU A 148 -6.34 13.46 0.33
C LEU A 148 -7.16 13.50 1.63
N ARG A 149 -6.65 14.11 2.71
CA ARG A 149 -7.20 14.04 4.06
C ARG A 149 -8.68 14.40 4.19
N LEU A 150 -9.18 15.26 3.32
CA LEU A 150 -10.57 15.73 3.35
C LEU A 150 -11.47 15.07 2.31
N LEU A 151 -10.98 14.06 1.58
CA LEU A 151 -11.71 13.39 0.52
C LEU A 151 -12.24 12.02 0.96
N PHE A 152 -13.44 11.69 0.48
CA PHE A 152 -13.98 10.35 0.56
C PHE A 152 -13.42 9.46 -0.57
N LYS A 153 -13.56 8.16 -0.43
CA LYS A 153 -12.97 7.15 -1.35
C LYS A 153 -13.42 7.31 -2.80
N ASP A 154 -14.68 7.65 -3.02
CA ASP A 154 -15.21 7.90 -4.36
C ASP A 154 -14.66 9.19 -4.98
N GLU A 155 -14.43 10.23 -4.17
CA GLU A 155 -13.79 11.47 -4.59
C GLU A 155 -12.32 11.24 -4.96
N VAL A 156 -11.60 10.45 -4.15
CA VAL A 156 -10.22 10.04 -4.47
C VAL A 156 -10.16 9.32 -5.80
N ARG A 157 -11.10 8.40 -6.08
CA ARG A 157 -11.19 7.74 -7.40
C ARG A 157 -11.45 8.71 -8.54
N ARG A 158 -12.33 9.70 -8.34
CA ARG A 158 -12.58 10.76 -9.35
C ARG A 158 -11.31 11.56 -9.65
N VAL A 159 -10.60 11.97 -8.62
CA VAL A 159 -9.29 12.64 -8.77
C VAL A 159 -8.31 11.75 -9.52
N GLY A 160 -8.21 10.47 -9.17
CA GLY A 160 -7.34 9.53 -9.86
C GLY A 160 -7.62 9.43 -11.36
N ARG A 161 -8.90 9.37 -11.76
CA ARG A 161 -9.31 9.41 -13.17
C ARG A 161 -8.87 10.70 -13.86
N SER A 162 -9.06 11.85 -13.22
CA SER A 162 -8.63 13.14 -13.78
C SER A 162 -7.10 13.26 -13.93
N LEU A 163 -6.35 12.48 -13.16
CA LEU A 163 -4.89 12.38 -13.26
C LEU A 163 -4.42 11.42 -14.36
N GLY A 164 -5.34 10.67 -15.00
CA GLY A 164 -5.02 9.67 -16.01
C GLY A 164 -4.56 8.32 -15.44
N ILE A 165 -4.81 8.07 -14.15
CA ILE A 165 -4.50 6.77 -13.53
C ILE A 165 -5.50 5.74 -14.06
N SER A 166 -4.99 4.58 -14.50
CA SER A 166 -5.80 3.54 -15.13
C SER A 166 -6.86 2.95 -14.19
N GLU A 167 -8.01 2.53 -14.77
CA GLU A 167 -9.05 1.81 -13.99
C GLU A 167 -8.53 0.53 -13.34
N GLN A 168 -7.50 -0.10 -13.89
CA GLN A 168 -6.86 -1.24 -13.23
C GLN A 168 -6.29 -0.92 -11.86
N LEU A 169 -5.88 0.33 -11.61
CA LEU A 169 -5.43 0.80 -10.30
C LEU A 169 -6.57 1.39 -9.47
N ILE A 170 -7.43 2.21 -10.09
CA ILE A 170 -8.48 2.96 -9.38
C ILE A 170 -9.65 2.06 -9.01
N GLY A 171 -10.05 1.15 -9.91
CA GLY A 171 -11.17 0.22 -9.75
C GLY A 171 -10.82 -1.06 -8.99
N ARG A 172 -9.64 -1.16 -8.39
CA ARG A 172 -9.23 -2.37 -7.66
C ARG A 172 -10.13 -2.66 -6.48
N HIS A 173 -10.44 -3.94 -6.32
CA HIS A 173 -11.03 -4.43 -5.08
C HIS A 173 -10.10 -4.15 -3.89
N PRO A 174 -10.67 -3.97 -2.68
CA PRO A 174 -9.88 -3.88 -1.47
C PRO A 174 -8.89 -5.03 -1.35
N PHE A 175 -7.63 -4.70 -1.14
CA PHE A 175 -6.57 -5.66 -0.91
C PHE A 175 -5.88 -5.32 0.40
N PRO A 176 -5.76 -6.27 1.32
CA PRO A 176 -5.25 -5.99 2.65
C PRO A 176 -3.77 -5.59 2.64
N GLY A 177 -3.38 -4.67 3.53
CA GLY A 177 -1.98 -4.26 3.68
C GLY A 177 -1.00 -5.41 3.89
N PRO A 178 -1.33 -6.45 4.69
CA PRO A 178 -0.51 -7.66 4.82
C PRO A 178 -0.43 -8.54 3.56
N GLY A 179 -1.09 -8.17 2.48
CA GLY A 179 -1.07 -8.91 1.24
C GLY A 179 -1.74 -10.29 1.35
N LEU A 180 -1.21 -11.25 0.62
CA LEU A 180 -1.68 -12.64 0.60
C LEU A 180 -1.42 -13.39 1.92
N ALA A 181 -0.55 -12.89 2.78
CA ALA A 181 -0.19 -13.56 4.03
C ALA A 181 -1.38 -13.90 4.93
N ILE A 182 -2.39 -13.02 5.00
CA ILE A 182 -3.59 -13.27 5.81
C ILE A 182 -4.63 -14.15 5.13
N ARG A 183 -4.43 -14.44 3.85
CA ARG A 183 -5.26 -15.38 3.09
C ARG A 183 -4.70 -16.80 3.10
N ILE A 184 -3.45 -16.97 3.53
CA ILE A 184 -2.83 -18.29 3.71
C ILE A 184 -3.15 -18.79 5.11
N LEU A 185 -3.89 -19.90 5.19
CA LEU A 185 -4.16 -20.60 6.45
C LEU A 185 -2.89 -21.30 6.96
N GLY A 186 -2.66 -21.20 8.28
CA GLY A 186 -1.45 -21.76 8.89
C GLY A 186 -0.20 -20.91 8.62
N ASP A 187 0.95 -21.57 8.57
CA ASP A 187 2.25 -20.92 8.31
C ASP A 187 2.41 -20.47 6.86
N ILE A 188 3.30 -19.53 6.63
CA ILE A 188 3.57 -18.97 5.30
C ILE A 188 4.87 -19.56 4.77
N THR A 189 4.80 -20.13 3.56
CA THR A 189 5.98 -20.61 2.83
C THR A 189 6.01 -20.01 1.42
N PRO A 190 7.19 -19.89 0.79
CA PRO A 190 7.31 -19.43 -0.60
C PRO A 190 6.43 -20.21 -1.56
N GLU A 191 6.31 -21.53 -1.35
CA GLU A 191 5.48 -22.42 -2.17
C GLU A 191 4.00 -22.04 -2.05
N LYS A 192 3.46 -21.90 -0.83
CA LYS A 192 2.07 -21.51 -0.59
C LYS A 192 1.76 -20.14 -1.19
N VAL A 193 2.70 -19.18 -1.06
CA VAL A 193 2.55 -17.86 -1.67
C VAL A 193 2.46 -17.97 -3.18
N GLY A 194 3.35 -18.75 -3.82
CA GLY A 194 3.33 -18.95 -5.27
C GLY A 194 2.04 -19.59 -5.76
N ILE A 195 1.58 -20.66 -5.09
CA ILE A 195 0.30 -21.32 -5.41
C ILE A 195 -0.86 -20.32 -5.30
N LEU A 196 -0.94 -19.57 -4.19
CA LEU A 196 -2.03 -18.61 -3.98
C LEU A 196 -1.98 -17.46 -4.99
N GLN A 197 -0.79 -16.99 -5.38
CA GLN A 197 -0.63 -15.99 -6.45
C GLN A 197 -1.19 -16.50 -7.78
N ASP A 198 -0.93 -17.75 -8.13
CA ASP A 198 -1.42 -18.35 -9.38
C ASP A 198 -2.93 -18.54 -9.35
N VAL A 199 -3.47 -19.08 -8.28
CA VAL A 199 -4.91 -19.30 -8.11
C VAL A 199 -5.67 -17.95 -8.09
N ASP A 200 -5.20 -16.97 -7.32
CA ASP A 200 -5.82 -15.64 -7.26
C ASP A 200 -5.82 -14.95 -8.65
N LYS A 201 -4.71 -15.10 -9.41
CA LYS A 201 -4.63 -14.56 -10.77
C LYS A 201 -5.66 -15.21 -11.69
N ILE A 202 -5.74 -16.53 -11.74
CA ILE A 202 -6.70 -17.28 -12.59
C ILE A 202 -8.13 -16.86 -12.23
N TYR A 203 -8.44 -16.81 -10.94
CA TYR A 203 -9.78 -16.45 -10.45
C TYR A 203 -10.16 -15.01 -10.82
N ILE A 204 -9.27 -14.05 -10.59
CA ILE A 204 -9.53 -12.64 -10.90
C ILE A 204 -9.62 -12.39 -12.40
N ASP A 205 -8.78 -13.04 -13.20
CA ASP A 205 -8.84 -12.92 -14.65
C ASP A 205 -10.17 -13.49 -15.19
N ALA A 206 -10.60 -14.66 -14.70
CA ALA A 206 -11.90 -15.23 -15.07
C ALA A 206 -13.08 -14.32 -14.73
N LEU A 207 -13.05 -13.64 -13.58
CA LEU A 207 -14.08 -12.65 -13.22
C LEU A 207 -14.09 -11.44 -14.16
N ARG A 208 -12.92 -10.98 -14.60
CA ARG A 208 -12.80 -9.87 -15.55
C ARG A 208 -13.31 -10.27 -16.93
N ASP A 209 -12.90 -11.44 -17.41
CA ASP A 209 -13.32 -11.95 -18.72
C ASP A 209 -14.84 -12.17 -18.79
N ALA A 210 -15.45 -12.58 -17.68
CA ALA A 210 -16.90 -12.72 -17.54
C ALA A 210 -17.64 -11.38 -17.31
N GLY A 211 -16.95 -10.25 -17.20
CA GLY A 211 -17.55 -8.95 -16.88
C GLY A 211 -18.20 -8.89 -15.49
N LEU A 212 -17.73 -9.71 -14.55
CA LEU A 212 -18.28 -9.81 -13.20
C LEU A 212 -17.45 -9.07 -12.15
N TYR A 213 -16.20 -8.70 -12.47
CA TYR A 213 -15.28 -8.09 -11.51
C TYR A 213 -15.88 -6.84 -10.84
N ASP A 214 -16.48 -5.94 -11.62
CA ASP A 214 -17.05 -4.70 -11.11
C ASP A 214 -18.44 -4.87 -10.48
N LYS A 215 -19.03 -6.08 -10.58
CA LYS A 215 -20.34 -6.40 -10.01
C LYS A 215 -20.27 -6.97 -8.59
N VAL A 216 -19.09 -7.29 -8.11
CA VAL A 216 -18.85 -7.82 -6.76
C VAL A 216 -18.00 -6.86 -5.96
N TRP A 217 -18.29 -6.76 -4.66
CA TRP A 217 -17.57 -5.85 -3.75
C TRP A 217 -16.10 -6.21 -3.60
N GLN A 218 -15.81 -7.49 -3.44
CA GLN A 218 -14.47 -8.02 -3.26
C GLN A 218 -14.40 -9.48 -3.74
N ALA A 219 -13.30 -9.83 -4.36
CA ALA A 219 -12.99 -11.19 -4.77
C ALA A 219 -11.52 -11.51 -4.51
N GLY A 220 -11.20 -12.77 -4.29
CA GLY A 220 -9.84 -13.26 -4.10
C GLY A 220 -9.84 -14.70 -3.63
N ALA A 221 -8.75 -15.40 -3.91
CA ALA A 221 -8.50 -16.75 -3.40
C ALA A 221 -7.96 -16.71 -1.96
N ILE A 222 -8.18 -17.82 -1.23
CA ILE A 222 -7.70 -18.08 0.13
C ILE A 222 -7.00 -19.45 0.13
#